data_c36771496055253702bf272d27a71903
#
_entry.id   c36771496055253702bf272d27a71903
#
_cell.length_a   1.000
_cell.length_b   1.000
_cell.length_c   1.000
_cell.angle_alpha   90.00
_cell.angle_beta   90.00
_cell.angle_gamma   90.00
#
_symmetry.space_group_name_H-M   'P 1'
#
loop_
_entity.id
_entity.type
_entity.pdbx_description
1 polymer ?
#
loop_
_entity_poly.entity_id
_entity_poly.type
_entity_poly.pdbx_seq_one_letter_code
_entity_poly.pdbx_strand_id
1 'polypeptide(L)'
;MAKILIIDDRLDWWTDLKADLEPHHAFKVWSVGNDITDCLKKEEYEIILLNIQLKRCDSFSLLKQITQVSPQTPVVGLSDLEEAGLIVRAIKRGAFDVIIKPLLKEKVLLAIERGLENRHMRNEIDYLKHEQDIIYDFNRIIALSPSIKRMISTLKKFAQTDSTILITGETGTGKSFLSGAVHYNSRRRHKPFIKINCANLPETLLESELFGHEKGAFTGADKTRVGRLEQAKDGTVFLDEIGEMSAALQAKLLRVLEEKSFERVGGNRTITSDVRIITATNRKPEDQVADGSFREDLY
;
A
#
# COMPACT_ATOMS: atom_id res chain seq x y z
N MET A 1 -25.70 -2.61 -10.34
CA MET A 1 -26.70 -1.82 -9.57
C MET A 1 -26.28 -1.89 -8.12
N ALA A 2 -25.80 -0.78 -7.56
CA ALA A 2 -25.23 -0.73 -6.21
C ALA A 2 -26.33 -0.60 -5.14
N LYS A 3 -26.09 -1.15 -3.95
CA LYS A 3 -26.99 -1.06 -2.80
C LYS A 3 -26.51 0.07 -1.87
N ILE A 4 -27.33 1.08 -1.71
CA ILE A 4 -27.00 2.33 -1.01
C ILE A 4 -27.89 2.49 0.22
N LEU A 5 -27.28 2.78 1.38
CA LEU A 5 -27.99 3.07 2.61
C LEU A 5 -28.10 4.59 2.81
N ILE A 6 -29.31 5.07 3.05
CA ILE A 6 -29.59 6.47 3.39
C ILE A 6 -29.84 6.56 4.89
N ILE A 7 -29.12 7.46 5.56
CA ILE A 7 -29.26 7.78 6.98
C ILE A 7 -29.52 9.28 7.10
N ASP A 8 -30.80 9.64 7.07
CA ASP A 8 -31.22 11.04 7.23
C ASP A 8 -32.57 11.06 7.98
N ASP A 9 -32.77 12.06 8.83
CA ASP A 9 -34.02 12.29 9.55
C ASP A 9 -34.97 13.23 8.80
N ARG A 10 -34.56 13.77 7.66
CA ARG A 10 -35.30 14.60 6.72
C ARG A 10 -35.12 14.06 5.30
N LEU A 11 -36.18 13.48 4.77
CA LEU A 11 -36.17 12.78 3.50
C LEU A 11 -36.81 13.55 2.34
N ASP A 12 -37.06 14.85 2.51
CA ASP A 12 -37.69 15.69 1.49
C ASP A 12 -36.87 15.64 0.18
N TRP A 13 -35.56 15.82 0.26
CA TRP A 13 -34.65 15.74 -0.87
C TRP A 13 -34.69 14.34 -1.56
N TRP A 14 -34.89 13.28 -0.76
CA TRP A 14 -34.95 11.93 -1.28
C TRP A 14 -36.22 11.72 -2.12
N THR A 15 -37.34 12.26 -1.67
CA THR A 15 -38.60 12.20 -2.40
C THR A 15 -38.49 12.85 -3.78
N ASP A 16 -37.75 13.97 -3.86
CA ASP A 16 -37.53 14.71 -5.11
C ASP A 16 -36.59 13.96 -6.07
N LEU A 17 -35.56 13.31 -5.56
CA LEU A 17 -34.53 12.65 -6.38
C LEU A 17 -34.77 11.14 -6.58
N LYS A 18 -35.70 10.54 -5.87
CA LYS A 18 -35.91 9.10 -5.87
C LYS A 18 -36.15 8.54 -7.28
N ALA A 19 -37.06 9.15 -8.04
CA ALA A 19 -37.39 8.72 -9.39
C ALA A 19 -36.20 8.74 -10.35
N ASP A 20 -35.24 9.63 -10.11
CA ASP A 20 -34.03 9.80 -10.89
C ASP A 20 -32.89 8.85 -10.51
N LEU A 21 -32.82 8.43 -9.25
CA LEU A 21 -31.74 7.64 -8.69
C LEU A 21 -32.04 6.14 -8.64
N GLU A 22 -33.30 5.73 -8.36
CA GLU A 22 -33.69 4.30 -8.29
C GLU A 22 -33.47 3.50 -9.58
N PRO A 23 -33.57 4.05 -10.81
CA PRO A 23 -33.21 3.32 -12.01
C PRO A 23 -31.73 2.88 -12.07
N HIS A 24 -30.88 3.57 -11.36
CA HIS A 24 -29.41 3.34 -11.38
C HIS A 24 -28.94 2.47 -10.21
N HIS A 25 -29.57 2.59 -9.02
CA HIS A 25 -29.12 1.94 -7.79
C HIS A 25 -30.29 1.53 -6.90
N ALA A 26 -30.06 0.57 -5.99
CA ALA A 26 -31.02 0.15 -4.98
C ALA A 26 -30.78 0.94 -3.67
N PHE A 27 -31.83 1.58 -3.15
CA PHE A 27 -31.74 2.41 -1.95
C PHE A 27 -32.52 1.80 -0.79
N LYS A 28 -31.95 1.88 0.41
CA LYS A 28 -32.62 1.57 1.66
C LYS A 28 -32.45 2.72 2.63
N VAL A 29 -33.56 3.11 3.25
CA VAL A 29 -33.56 4.16 4.29
C VAL A 29 -33.45 3.50 5.65
N TRP A 30 -32.48 3.95 6.45
CA TRP A 30 -32.35 3.52 7.83
C TRP A 30 -33.06 4.50 8.78
N SER A 31 -33.89 3.95 9.68
CA SER A 31 -34.59 4.73 10.69
C SER A 31 -33.78 4.90 11.95
N VAL A 32 -33.60 6.15 12.37
CA VAL A 32 -32.95 6.49 13.63
C VAL A 32 -33.68 5.84 14.82
N GLY A 33 -32.97 5.02 15.59
CA GLY A 33 -33.57 4.24 16.69
C GLY A 33 -33.24 2.74 16.64
N ASN A 34 -32.82 2.25 15.48
CA ASN A 34 -32.30 0.89 15.33
C ASN A 34 -30.78 0.87 15.51
N ASP A 35 -30.23 -0.27 15.91
CA ASP A 35 -28.77 -0.40 15.96
C ASP A 35 -28.21 -0.47 14.53
N ILE A 36 -27.38 0.51 14.16
CA ILE A 36 -26.73 0.56 12.84
C ILE A 36 -25.79 -0.64 12.66
N THR A 37 -25.17 -1.10 13.73
CA THR A 37 -24.24 -2.23 13.72
C THR A 37 -24.95 -3.51 13.29
N ASP A 38 -26.15 -3.71 13.77
CA ASP A 38 -26.99 -4.85 13.37
C ASP A 38 -27.46 -4.75 11.93
N CYS A 39 -27.74 -3.55 11.45
CA CYS A 39 -28.11 -3.32 10.06
C CYS A 39 -26.95 -3.66 9.11
N LEU A 40 -25.74 -3.19 9.43
CA LEU A 40 -24.55 -3.40 8.62
C LEU A 40 -24.01 -4.83 8.68
N LYS A 41 -24.30 -5.58 9.75
CA LYS A 41 -23.98 -7.01 9.85
C LYS A 41 -24.93 -7.91 9.06
N LYS A 42 -26.19 -7.51 8.93
CA LYS A 42 -27.22 -8.29 8.22
C LYS A 42 -27.16 -8.10 6.71
N GLU A 43 -26.75 -6.94 6.26
CA GLU A 43 -26.75 -6.58 4.84
C GLU A 43 -25.50 -5.74 4.51
N GLU A 44 -24.88 -6.05 3.39
CA GLU A 44 -23.79 -5.24 2.85
C GLU A 44 -24.36 -4.07 2.02
N TYR A 45 -23.80 -2.89 2.24
CA TYR A 45 -24.05 -1.70 1.45
C TYR A 45 -22.76 -1.25 0.77
N GLU A 46 -22.89 -0.79 -0.46
CA GLU A 46 -21.72 -0.36 -1.22
C GLU A 46 -21.38 1.10 -0.97
N ILE A 47 -22.37 1.91 -0.59
CA ILE A 47 -22.21 3.30 -0.16
C ILE A 47 -23.23 3.61 0.93
N ILE A 48 -22.87 4.54 1.81
CA ILE A 48 -23.76 5.11 2.81
C ILE A 48 -23.83 6.63 2.62
N LEU A 49 -25.05 7.15 2.47
CA LEU A 49 -25.35 8.58 2.49
C LEU A 49 -25.78 8.95 3.90
N LEU A 50 -24.96 9.72 4.63
CA LEU A 50 -25.20 10.06 6.04
C LEU A 50 -25.40 11.56 6.23
N ASN A 51 -26.55 11.97 6.72
CA ASN A 51 -26.72 13.34 7.20
C ASN A 51 -25.83 13.58 8.42
N ILE A 52 -24.86 14.51 8.29
CA ILE A 52 -23.91 14.84 9.36
C ILE A 52 -24.50 15.79 10.41
N GLN A 53 -25.77 16.13 10.31
CA GLN A 53 -26.52 17.00 11.20
C GLN A 53 -27.84 16.36 11.64
N LEU A 54 -27.80 15.05 11.99
CA LEU A 54 -28.96 14.35 12.53
C LEU A 54 -29.40 14.98 13.86
N LYS A 55 -30.71 15.16 14.05
CA LYS A 55 -31.27 15.76 15.26
C LYS A 55 -31.38 14.76 16.43
N ARG A 56 -31.50 13.46 16.12
CA ARG A 56 -31.83 12.42 17.09
C ARG A 56 -30.61 11.64 17.61
N CYS A 57 -29.47 11.79 16.99
CA CYS A 57 -28.23 11.13 17.43
C CYS A 57 -26.99 11.93 16.99
N ASP A 58 -25.85 11.68 17.61
CA ASP A 58 -24.58 12.26 17.18
C ASP A 58 -24.07 11.60 15.89
N SER A 59 -24.23 12.32 14.78
CA SER A 59 -23.82 11.86 13.44
C SER A 59 -22.33 11.50 13.36
N PHE A 60 -21.48 12.16 14.12
CA PHE A 60 -20.04 11.88 14.12
C PHE A 60 -19.69 10.63 14.90
N SER A 61 -20.39 10.31 15.97
CA SER A 61 -20.27 9.04 16.68
C SER A 61 -20.77 7.90 15.79
N LEU A 62 -21.89 8.11 15.09
CA LEU A 62 -22.45 7.16 14.15
C LEU A 62 -21.48 6.91 12.97
N LEU A 63 -20.91 7.96 12.39
CA LEU A 63 -19.87 7.85 11.33
C LEU A 63 -18.68 6.99 11.79
N LYS A 64 -18.21 7.22 13.02
CA LYS A 64 -17.12 6.41 13.59
C LYS A 64 -17.52 4.94 13.75
N GLN A 65 -18.72 4.65 14.21
CA GLN A 65 -19.23 3.27 14.31
C GLN A 65 -19.32 2.60 12.95
N ILE A 66 -19.88 3.29 11.95
CA ILE A 66 -19.98 2.79 10.58
C ILE A 66 -18.58 2.45 10.02
N THR A 67 -17.63 3.36 10.14
CA THR A 67 -16.26 3.16 9.63
C THR A 67 -15.49 2.05 10.36
N GLN A 68 -15.85 1.76 11.62
CA GLN A 68 -15.28 0.63 12.36
C GLN A 68 -15.89 -0.72 11.95
N VAL A 69 -17.20 -0.77 11.72
CA VAL A 69 -17.92 -2.01 11.37
C VAL A 69 -17.76 -2.34 9.88
N SER A 70 -17.76 -1.34 9.03
CA SER A 70 -17.69 -1.46 7.58
C SER A 70 -16.63 -0.53 6.98
N PRO A 71 -15.33 -0.77 7.20
CA PRO A 71 -14.25 0.14 6.81
C PRO A 71 -14.09 0.27 5.29
N GLN A 72 -14.61 -0.69 4.53
CA GLN A 72 -14.58 -0.70 3.06
C GLN A 72 -15.74 0.06 2.43
N THR A 73 -16.78 0.41 3.21
CA THR A 73 -17.95 1.12 2.69
C THR A 73 -17.74 2.63 2.77
N PRO A 74 -17.66 3.35 1.63
CA PRO A 74 -17.53 4.79 1.63
C PRO A 74 -18.78 5.45 2.22
N VAL A 75 -18.57 6.42 3.11
CA VAL A 75 -19.63 7.22 3.69
C VAL A 75 -19.58 8.63 3.10
N VAL A 76 -20.62 9.02 2.39
CA VAL A 76 -20.79 10.37 1.86
C VAL A 76 -21.66 11.17 2.84
N GLY A 77 -21.08 12.22 3.42
CA GLY A 77 -21.78 13.14 4.31
C GLY A 77 -22.75 14.03 3.55
N LEU A 78 -23.94 14.24 4.09
CA LEU A 78 -24.91 15.24 3.59
C LEU A 78 -25.00 16.36 4.61
N SER A 79 -24.81 17.62 4.19
CA SER A 79 -24.80 18.79 5.07
C SER A 79 -25.78 19.85 4.60
N ASP A 80 -26.49 20.47 5.54
CA ASP A 80 -27.32 21.66 5.28
C ASP A 80 -26.51 22.96 5.30
N LEU A 81 -25.28 22.93 5.87
CA LEU A 81 -24.44 24.09 6.07
C LEU A 81 -23.14 23.98 5.26
N GLU A 82 -22.78 25.09 4.62
CA GLU A 82 -21.49 25.26 3.94
C GLU A 82 -20.41 25.72 4.93
N GLU A 83 -20.29 25.03 6.05
CA GLU A 83 -19.32 25.36 7.09
C GLU A 83 -18.06 24.52 6.92
N ALA A 84 -16.95 25.17 6.54
CA ALA A 84 -15.68 24.50 6.27
C ALA A 84 -15.18 23.65 7.45
N GLY A 85 -15.40 24.11 8.69
CA GLY A 85 -15.01 23.38 9.90
C GLY A 85 -15.75 22.06 10.06
N LEU A 86 -17.02 22.02 9.71
CA LEU A 86 -17.87 20.83 9.78
C LEU A 86 -17.48 19.80 8.71
N ILE A 87 -17.23 20.27 7.49
CA ILE A 87 -16.76 19.41 6.37
C ILE A 87 -15.42 18.78 6.71
N VAL A 88 -14.43 19.58 7.15
CA VAL A 88 -13.11 19.09 7.55
C VAL A 88 -13.21 18.09 8.70
N ARG A 89 -14.10 18.32 9.66
CA ARG A 89 -14.34 17.40 10.77
C ARG A 89 -14.93 16.07 10.30
N ALA A 90 -15.87 16.08 9.33
CA ALA A 90 -16.44 14.87 8.76
C ALA A 90 -15.37 14.02 8.04
N ILE A 91 -14.57 14.64 7.18
CA ILE A 91 -13.47 13.97 6.46
C ILE A 91 -12.45 13.39 7.44
N LYS A 92 -12.01 14.16 8.46
CA LYS A 92 -11.07 13.66 9.49
C LYS A 92 -11.64 12.49 10.29
N ARG A 93 -12.95 12.33 10.36
CA ARG A 93 -13.62 11.23 11.06
C ARG A 93 -13.99 10.05 10.17
N GLY A 94 -13.57 10.08 8.89
CA GLY A 94 -13.65 8.97 7.97
C GLY A 94 -14.77 9.07 6.93
N ALA A 95 -15.42 10.23 6.77
CA ALA A 95 -16.26 10.46 5.61
C ALA A 95 -15.39 10.47 4.34
N PHE A 96 -15.88 9.81 3.29
CA PHE A 96 -15.23 9.78 1.98
C PHE A 96 -15.36 11.13 1.26
N ASP A 97 -16.55 11.71 1.31
CA ASP A 97 -16.87 13.01 0.71
C ASP A 97 -18.01 13.67 1.48
N VAL A 98 -18.28 14.96 1.23
CA VAL A 98 -19.39 15.69 1.81
C VAL A 98 -20.11 16.51 0.73
N ILE A 99 -21.42 16.32 0.58
CA ILE A 99 -22.28 17.09 -0.33
C ILE A 99 -23.11 18.07 0.48
N ILE A 100 -23.15 19.32 0.02
CA ILE A 100 -23.95 20.37 0.62
C ILE A 100 -25.31 20.43 -0.06
N LYS A 101 -26.39 20.52 0.73
CA LYS A 101 -27.75 20.72 0.23
C LYS A 101 -27.92 22.15 -0.33
N PRO A 102 -28.66 22.38 -1.40
CA PRO A 102 -29.60 21.44 -2.04
C PRO A 102 -28.88 20.35 -2.86
N LEU A 103 -29.36 19.11 -2.72
CA LEU A 103 -28.77 17.96 -3.37
C LEU A 103 -29.23 17.93 -4.84
N LEU A 104 -28.32 18.26 -5.73
CA LEU A 104 -28.55 18.14 -7.18
C LEU A 104 -28.25 16.68 -7.61
N LYS A 105 -29.06 16.13 -8.52
CA LYS A 105 -28.91 14.77 -9.07
C LYS A 105 -27.47 14.48 -9.49
N GLU A 106 -26.89 15.38 -10.29
CA GLU A 106 -25.54 15.21 -10.84
C GLU A 106 -24.49 15.11 -9.74
N LYS A 107 -24.60 15.92 -8.67
CA LYS A 107 -23.68 15.87 -7.53
C LYS A 107 -23.79 14.57 -6.74
N VAL A 108 -25.01 14.09 -6.53
CA VAL A 108 -25.26 12.84 -5.81
C VAL A 108 -24.73 11.65 -6.61
N LEU A 109 -25.06 11.58 -7.91
CA LEU A 109 -24.57 10.52 -8.79
C LEU A 109 -23.03 10.52 -8.87
N LEU A 110 -22.40 11.68 -9.04
CA LEU A 110 -20.94 11.79 -9.09
C LEU A 110 -20.29 11.31 -7.79
N ALA A 111 -20.85 11.66 -6.63
CA ALA A 111 -20.29 11.20 -5.35
C ALA A 111 -20.49 9.70 -5.14
N ILE A 112 -21.62 9.14 -5.60
CA ILE A 112 -21.87 7.70 -5.60
C ILE A 112 -20.84 6.99 -6.51
N GLU A 113 -20.67 7.46 -7.74
CA GLU A 113 -19.72 6.89 -8.71
C GLU A 113 -18.28 6.87 -8.15
N ARG A 114 -17.80 8.01 -7.65
CA ARG A 114 -16.45 8.12 -7.03
C ARG A 114 -16.30 7.24 -5.79
N GLY A 115 -17.37 7.11 -4.99
CA GLY A 115 -17.38 6.21 -3.83
C GLY A 115 -17.28 4.75 -4.25
N LEU A 116 -18.02 4.32 -5.27
CA LEU A 116 -17.98 2.96 -5.82
C LEU A 116 -16.60 2.63 -6.41
N GLU A 117 -16.02 3.54 -7.18
CA GLU A 117 -14.66 3.38 -7.71
C GLU A 117 -13.62 3.23 -6.58
N ASN A 118 -13.71 4.07 -5.55
CA ASN A 118 -12.81 3.97 -4.40
C ASN A 118 -12.95 2.63 -3.67
N ARG A 119 -14.19 2.15 -3.46
CA ARG A 119 -14.45 0.84 -2.87
C ARG A 119 -13.88 -0.28 -3.74
N HIS A 120 -14.10 -0.22 -5.05
CA HIS A 120 -13.58 -1.23 -5.98
C HIS A 120 -12.05 -1.31 -5.92
N MET A 121 -11.37 -0.17 -6.00
CA MET A 121 -9.91 -0.11 -5.87
C MET A 121 -9.41 -0.66 -4.52
N ARG A 122 -10.09 -0.35 -3.41
CA ARG A 122 -9.72 -0.90 -2.09
C ARG A 122 -9.89 -2.41 -2.02
N ASN A 123 -11.01 -2.93 -2.53
CA ASN A 123 -11.27 -4.38 -2.56
C ASN A 123 -10.23 -5.10 -3.43
N GLU A 124 -9.85 -4.54 -4.57
CA GLU A 124 -8.81 -5.09 -5.43
C GLU A 124 -7.44 -5.11 -4.73
N ILE A 125 -7.07 -4.02 -4.05
CA ILE A 125 -5.84 -3.97 -3.25
C ILE A 125 -5.86 -5.03 -2.13
N ASP A 126 -6.97 -5.20 -1.43
CA ASP A 126 -7.07 -6.17 -0.34
C ASP A 126 -7.06 -7.62 -0.88
N TYR A 127 -7.70 -7.86 -2.03
CA TYR A 127 -7.63 -9.14 -2.72
C TYR A 127 -6.19 -9.47 -3.12
N LEU A 128 -5.48 -8.53 -3.77
CA LEU A 128 -4.08 -8.72 -4.19
C LEU A 128 -3.15 -8.96 -2.97
N LYS A 129 -3.38 -8.26 -1.87
CA LYS A 129 -2.64 -8.49 -0.62
C LYS A 129 -2.89 -9.88 -0.06
N HIS A 130 -4.15 -10.32 -0.06
CA HIS A 130 -4.50 -11.65 0.42
C HIS A 130 -3.87 -12.75 -0.45
N GLU A 131 -3.86 -12.60 -1.77
CA GLU A 131 -3.13 -13.51 -2.65
C GLU A 131 -1.64 -13.57 -2.31
N GLN A 132 -1.01 -12.42 -2.06
CA GLN A 132 0.40 -12.37 -1.68
C GLN A 132 0.66 -13.09 -0.36
N ASP A 133 -0.19 -12.91 0.66
CA ASP A 133 -0.09 -13.60 1.94
C ASP A 133 -0.20 -15.13 1.77
N ILE A 134 -1.07 -15.59 0.86
CA ILE A 134 -1.22 -17.01 0.56
C ILE A 134 -0.01 -17.56 -0.20
N ILE A 135 0.46 -16.86 -1.24
CA ILE A 135 1.57 -17.29 -2.09
C ILE A 135 2.85 -17.42 -1.27
N TYR A 136 3.13 -16.45 -0.40
CA TYR A 136 4.38 -16.35 0.33
C TYR A 136 4.33 -16.93 1.76
N ASP A 137 3.29 -17.69 2.12
CA ASP A 137 3.24 -18.38 3.41
C ASP A 137 4.33 -19.45 3.52
N PHE A 138 5.23 -19.32 4.49
CA PHE A 138 6.26 -20.31 4.79
C PHE A 138 5.71 -21.73 5.04
N ASN A 139 4.48 -21.86 5.53
CA ASN A 139 3.90 -23.15 5.85
C ASN A 139 3.45 -23.91 4.59
N ARG A 140 3.33 -23.22 3.47
CA ARG A 140 2.98 -23.79 2.16
C ARG A 140 4.21 -24.26 1.36
N ILE A 141 5.42 -23.93 1.83
CA ILE A 141 6.65 -24.36 1.17
C ILE A 141 6.86 -25.86 1.39
N ILE A 142 6.83 -26.63 0.30
CA ILE A 142 7.10 -28.05 0.34
C ILE A 142 8.61 -28.26 0.49
N ALA A 143 9.05 -28.65 1.68
CA ALA A 143 10.44 -28.89 2.00
C ALA A 143 10.62 -30.37 2.41
N LEU A 144 11.26 -31.15 1.56
CA LEU A 144 11.52 -32.57 1.83
C LEU A 144 12.86 -32.78 2.54
N SER A 145 13.93 -32.12 2.07
CA SER A 145 15.26 -32.30 2.63
C SER A 145 15.45 -31.63 3.99
N PRO A 146 16.23 -32.23 4.91
CA PRO A 146 16.54 -31.64 6.21
C PRO A 146 17.26 -30.28 6.10
N SER A 147 18.05 -30.05 5.07
CA SER A 147 18.76 -28.80 4.83
C SER A 147 17.79 -27.67 4.52
N ILE A 148 16.82 -27.88 3.61
CA ILE A 148 15.79 -26.88 3.26
C ILE A 148 14.90 -26.61 4.46
N LYS A 149 14.51 -27.62 5.24
CA LYS A 149 13.73 -27.43 6.49
C LYS A 149 14.44 -26.52 7.49
N ARG A 150 15.75 -26.73 7.69
CA ARG A 150 16.59 -25.89 8.54
C ARG A 150 16.67 -24.45 8.01
N MET A 151 16.92 -24.28 6.72
CA MET A 151 16.96 -22.98 6.07
C MET A 151 15.64 -22.21 6.26
N ILE A 152 14.49 -22.82 6.00
CA ILE A 152 13.17 -22.22 6.22
C ILE A 152 12.97 -21.82 7.68
N SER A 153 13.36 -22.71 8.62
CA SER A 153 13.29 -22.39 10.06
C SER A 153 14.13 -21.14 10.41
N THR A 154 15.30 -21.03 9.82
CA THR A 154 16.19 -19.86 9.97
C THR A 154 15.55 -18.61 9.36
N LEU A 155 15.02 -18.69 8.13
CA LEU A 155 14.35 -17.56 7.48
C LEU A 155 13.12 -17.08 8.27
N LYS A 156 12.32 -18.00 8.86
CA LYS A 156 11.20 -17.64 9.73
C LYS A 156 11.64 -16.79 10.92
N LYS A 157 12.79 -17.09 11.54
CA LYS A 157 13.35 -16.30 12.65
C LYS A 157 13.80 -14.92 12.15
N PHE A 158 14.56 -14.87 11.06
CA PHE A 158 15.03 -13.62 10.48
C PHE A 158 13.91 -12.75 9.90
N ALA A 159 12.80 -13.34 9.46
CA ALA A 159 11.64 -12.57 9.02
C ALA A 159 11.13 -11.61 10.11
N GLN A 160 11.25 -12.00 11.39
CA GLN A 160 10.82 -11.17 12.53
C GLN A 160 11.79 -10.06 12.92
N THR A 161 12.97 -9.99 12.30
CA THR A 161 14.00 -8.97 12.51
C THR A 161 14.11 -8.05 11.31
N ASP A 162 14.77 -6.91 11.46
CA ASP A 162 15.09 -6.00 10.35
C ASP A 162 16.51 -6.23 9.78
N SER A 163 17.16 -7.35 10.14
CA SER A 163 18.49 -7.69 9.65
C SER A 163 18.51 -7.80 8.12
N THR A 164 19.58 -7.37 7.51
CA THR A 164 19.90 -7.62 6.10
C THR A 164 20.11 -9.12 5.89
N ILE A 165 19.68 -9.65 4.77
CA ILE A 165 19.77 -11.07 4.42
C ILE A 165 20.42 -11.20 3.05
N LEU A 166 21.45 -12.01 2.94
CA LEU A 166 22.03 -12.47 1.68
C LEU A 166 21.56 -13.91 1.43
N ILE A 167 20.94 -14.17 0.28
CA ILE A 167 20.50 -15.49 -0.17
C ILE A 167 21.40 -15.94 -1.31
N THR A 168 22.18 -16.99 -1.10
CA THR A 168 23.05 -17.56 -2.14
C THR A 168 22.48 -18.85 -2.69
N GLY A 169 22.68 -19.11 -3.97
CA GLY A 169 22.26 -20.35 -4.62
C GLY A 169 22.17 -20.23 -6.14
N GLU A 170 22.15 -21.36 -6.82
CA GLU A 170 22.06 -21.43 -8.29
C GLU A 170 20.80 -20.71 -8.83
N THR A 171 20.84 -20.38 -10.11
CA THR A 171 19.67 -19.82 -10.81
C THR A 171 18.52 -20.81 -10.77
N GLY A 172 17.29 -20.31 -10.56
CA GLY A 172 16.08 -21.15 -10.51
C GLY A 172 15.79 -21.82 -9.16
N THR A 173 16.65 -21.68 -8.13
CA THR A 173 16.45 -22.31 -6.80
C THR A 173 15.38 -21.64 -5.93
N GLY A 174 14.74 -20.59 -6.40
CA GLY A 174 13.65 -19.92 -5.68
C GLY A 174 14.08 -18.78 -4.75
N LYS A 175 15.29 -18.20 -4.93
CA LYS A 175 15.79 -17.06 -4.12
C LYS A 175 14.81 -15.90 -4.06
N SER A 176 14.27 -15.50 -5.21
CA SER A 176 13.29 -14.41 -5.31
C SER A 176 11.96 -14.74 -4.62
N PHE A 177 11.54 -16.01 -4.61
CA PHE A 177 10.38 -16.46 -3.83
C PHE A 177 10.64 -16.37 -2.33
N LEU A 178 11.81 -16.85 -1.87
CA LEU A 178 12.18 -16.82 -0.46
C LEU A 178 12.28 -15.37 0.08
N SER A 179 12.77 -14.42 -0.74
CA SER A 179 12.79 -13.00 -0.35
C SER A 179 11.38 -12.44 -0.11
N GLY A 180 10.41 -12.81 -0.96
CA GLY A 180 9.00 -12.50 -0.75
C GLY A 180 8.45 -13.16 0.52
N ALA A 181 8.75 -14.46 0.74
CA ALA A 181 8.33 -15.15 1.94
C ALA A 181 8.86 -14.48 3.23
N VAL A 182 10.10 -13.98 3.22
CA VAL A 182 10.65 -13.21 4.34
C VAL A 182 9.88 -11.90 4.54
N HIS A 183 9.60 -11.14 3.47
CA HIS A 183 8.89 -9.86 3.58
C HIS A 183 7.45 -10.05 4.09
N TYR A 184 6.64 -10.90 3.43
CA TYR A 184 5.22 -11.07 3.75
C TYR A 184 4.97 -11.76 5.09
N ASN A 185 5.98 -12.41 5.69
CA ASN A 185 5.93 -12.92 7.06
C ASN A 185 6.67 -12.05 8.08
N SER A 186 7.00 -10.79 7.74
CA SER A 186 7.71 -9.85 8.62
C SER A 186 6.76 -8.81 9.24
N ARG A 187 7.32 -7.98 10.13
CA ARG A 187 6.62 -6.80 10.67
C ARG A 187 6.30 -5.77 9.58
N ARG A 188 7.01 -5.81 8.44
CA ARG A 188 6.84 -4.90 7.29
C ARG A 188 5.91 -5.46 6.20
N ARG A 189 5.17 -6.55 6.45
CA ARG A 189 4.32 -7.26 5.48
C ARG A 189 3.30 -6.39 4.75
N HIS A 190 2.84 -5.30 5.38
CA HIS A 190 1.87 -4.36 4.80
C HIS A 190 2.53 -3.12 4.17
N LYS A 191 3.85 -3.07 4.17
CA LYS A 191 4.66 -2.02 3.57
C LYS A 191 5.12 -2.41 2.17
N PRO A 192 5.63 -1.49 1.34
CA PRO A 192 6.08 -1.82 -0.01
C PRO A 192 7.14 -2.91 -0.02
N PHE A 193 7.03 -3.84 -0.99
CA PHE A 193 8.05 -4.81 -1.34
C PHE A 193 8.49 -4.58 -2.79
N ILE A 194 9.69 -4.05 -2.99
CA ILE A 194 10.20 -3.69 -4.30
C ILE A 194 11.34 -4.62 -4.68
N LYS A 195 11.21 -5.24 -5.87
CA LYS A 195 12.22 -6.14 -6.43
C LYS A 195 12.98 -5.45 -7.55
N ILE A 196 14.30 -5.58 -7.55
CA ILE A 196 15.19 -5.07 -8.59
C ILE A 196 16.16 -6.17 -8.94
N ASN A 197 16.33 -6.42 -10.23
CA ASN A 197 17.38 -7.32 -10.73
C ASN A 197 18.54 -6.46 -11.23
N CYS A 198 19.71 -6.64 -10.61
CA CYS A 198 20.89 -5.82 -10.87
C CYS A 198 21.59 -6.19 -12.19
N ALA A 199 21.37 -7.39 -12.72
CA ALA A 199 21.95 -7.85 -13.98
C ALA A 199 21.24 -7.33 -15.22
N ASN A 200 19.97 -6.92 -15.08
CA ASN A 200 19.13 -6.58 -16.25
C ASN A 200 19.28 -5.15 -16.75
N LEU A 201 20.02 -4.30 -16.05
CA LEU A 201 20.10 -2.87 -16.35
C LEU A 201 21.58 -2.44 -16.50
N PRO A 202 21.89 -1.57 -17.47
CA PRO A 202 23.16 -0.85 -17.48
C PRO A 202 23.38 -0.08 -16.18
N GLU A 203 24.63 0.07 -15.74
CA GLU A 203 24.98 0.67 -14.46
C GLU A 203 24.31 2.02 -14.19
N THR A 204 24.35 2.94 -15.16
CA THR A 204 23.74 4.27 -15.03
C THR A 204 22.22 4.22 -14.84
N LEU A 205 21.56 3.27 -15.49
CA LEU A 205 20.13 3.07 -15.32
C LEU A 205 19.80 2.39 -13.99
N LEU A 206 20.61 1.42 -13.56
CA LEU A 206 20.46 0.77 -12.27
C LEU A 206 20.63 1.77 -11.12
N GLU A 207 21.62 2.65 -11.23
CA GLU A 207 21.84 3.72 -10.27
C GLU A 207 20.63 4.67 -10.18
N SER A 208 20.16 5.11 -11.32
CA SER A 208 18.98 5.98 -11.41
C SER A 208 17.69 5.30 -10.92
N GLU A 209 17.51 3.99 -11.18
CA GLU A 209 16.36 3.23 -10.63
C GLU A 209 16.47 3.11 -9.11
N LEU A 210 17.65 2.78 -8.55
CA LEU A 210 17.83 2.58 -7.12
C LEU A 210 17.68 3.89 -6.34
N PHE A 211 18.45 4.90 -6.69
CA PHE A 211 18.59 6.14 -5.93
C PHE A 211 17.72 7.29 -6.42
N GLY A 212 17.18 7.17 -7.65
CA GLY A 212 16.52 8.29 -8.32
C GLY A 212 17.51 9.29 -8.92
N HIS A 213 17.01 10.27 -9.66
CA HIS A 213 17.84 11.31 -10.22
C HIS A 213 17.14 12.68 -10.21
N GLU A 214 17.94 13.74 -10.16
CA GLU A 214 17.47 15.09 -10.37
C GLU A 214 17.47 15.42 -11.87
N LYS A 215 16.64 16.38 -12.25
CA LYS A 215 16.63 16.87 -13.65
C LYS A 215 18.02 17.35 -14.06
N GLY A 216 18.50 16.88 -15.21
CA GLY A 216 19.82 17.23 -15.75
C GLY A 216 20.98 16.41 -15.21
N ALA A 217 20.75 15.37 -14.42
CA ALA A 217 21.81 14.52 -13.84
C ALA A 217 22.66 13.77 -14.90
N PHE A 218 22.04 13.44 -16.03
CA PHE A 218 22.71 12.81 -17.19
C PHE A 218 21.93 13.11 -18.47
N THR A 219 22.48 12.76 -19.61
CA THR A 219 21.82 12.95 -20.92
C THR A 219 20.52 12.12 -20.99
N GLY A 220 19.37 12.81 -21.11
CA GLY A 220 18.03 12.19 -21.09
C GLY A 220 17.31 12.29 -19.72
N ALA A 221 17.91 12.91 -18.70
CA ALA A 221 17.27 13.20 -17.43
C ALA A 221 16.38 14.46 -17.50
N ASP A 222 15.30 14.41 -18.28
CA ASP A 222 14.42 15.58 -18.54
C ASP A 222 13.59 16.00 -17.33
N LYS A 223 13.35 15.08 -16.40
CA LYS A 223 12.55 15.29 -15.17
C LYS A 223 13.22 14.61 -13.98
N THR A 224 13.00 15.14 -12.78
CA THR A 224 13.35 14.47 -11.55
C THR A 224 12.56 13.17 -11.39
N ARG A 225 13.22 12.08 -10.98
CA ARG A 225 12.60 10.77 -10.75
C ARG A 225 12.92 10.24 -9.37
N VAL A 226 11.90 9.77 -8.68
CA VAL A 226 11.99 9.12 -7.37
C VAL A 226 12.54 7.71 -7.54
N GLY A 227 13.59 7.37 -6.76
CA GLY A 227 14.23 6.06 -6.78
C GLY A 227 13.45 4.98 -6.00
N ARG A 228 13.81 3.72 -6.24
CA ARG A 228 13.17 2.56 -5.59
C ARG A 228 13.37 2.53 -4.08
N LEU A 229 14.54 2.97 -3.59
CA LEU A 229 14.80 3.08 -2.14
C LEU A 229 13.88 4.09 -1.46
N GLU A 230 13.56 5.20 -2.14
CA GLU A 230 12.61 6.19 -1.64
C GLU A 230 11.15 5.68 -1.72
N GLN A 231 10.79 4.99 -2.82
CA GLN A 231 9.48 4.37 -3.00
C GLN A 231 9.20 3.26 -1.98
N ALA A 232 10.25 2.53 -1.56
CA ALA A 232 10.18 1.45 -0.58
C ALA A 232 10.17 1.92 0.87
N LYS A 233 9.99 3.21 1.13
CA LYS A 233 10.02 3.79 2.48
C LYS A 233 9.28 2.92 3.50
N ASP A 234 9.97 2.61 4.62
CA ASP A 234 9.51 1.73 5.70
C ASP A 234 9.22 0.27 5.28
N GLY A 235 9.52 -0.08 4.03
CA GLY A 235 9.28 -1.39 3.42
C GLY A 235 10.53 -2.24 3.28
N THR A 236 10.57 -3.04 2.21
CA THR A 236 11.69 -3.94 1.90
C THR A 236 12.09 -3.79 0.43
N VAL A 237 13.38 -3.71 0.17
CA VAL A 237 13.95 -3.79 -1.18
C VAL A 237 14.68 -5.13 -1.32
N PHE A 238 14.35 -5.86 -2.35
CA PHE A 238 15.03 -7.07 -2.76
C PHE A 238 15.91 -6.79 -3.98
N LEU A 239 17.21 -7.02 -3.82
CA LEU A 239 18.22 -6.85 -4.87
C LEU A 239 18.65 -8.24 -5.35
N ASP A 240 18.19 -8.62 -6.53
CA ASP A 240 18.58 -9.89 -7.14
C ASP A 240 19.87 -9.70 -7.93
N GLU A 241 20.72 -10.72 -7.93
CA GLU A 241 22.05 -10.75 -8.56
C GLU A 241 22.94 -9.57 -8.12
N ILE A 242 23.05 -9.37 -6.79
CA ILE A 242 23.86 -8.29 -6.18
C ILE A 242 25.33 -8.31 -6.64
N GLY A 243 25.84 -9.50 -6.95
CA GLY A 243 27.22 -9.70 -7.45
C GLY A 243 27.50 -9.09 -8.82
N GLU A 244 26.46 -8.60 -9.53
CA GLU A 244 26.61 -7.89 -10.81
C GLU A 244 26.74 -6.37 -10.66
N MET A 245 26.64 -5.86 -9.41
CA MET A 245 26.81 -4.42 -9.16
C MET A 245 28.27 -4.00 -9.32
N SER A 246 28.49 -2.82 -9.92
CA SER A 246 29.79 -2.19 -9.95
C SER A 246 30.26 -1.78 -8.53
N ALA A 247 31.57 -1.67 -8.33
CA ALA A 247 32.14 -1.24 -7.06
C ALA A 247 31.63 0.14 -6.59
N ALA A 248 31.32 1.04 -7.53
CA ALA A 248 30.75 2.35 -7.22
C ALA A 248 29.32 2.22 -6.63
N LEU A 249 28.47 1.37 -7.21
CA LEU A 249 27.12 1.12 -6.70
C LEU A 249 27.15 0.36 -5.36
N GLN A 250 28.09 -0.58 -5.20
CA GLN A 250 28.29 -1.27 -3.93
C GLN A 250 28.63 -0.30 -2.80
N ALA A 251 29.51 0.70 -3.05
CA ALA A 251 29.86 1.73 -2.06
C ALA A 251 28.64 2.59 -1.67
N LYS A 252 27.79 2.96 -2.64
CA LYS A 252 26.56 3.70 -2.37
C LYS A 252 25.54 2.87 -1.58
N LEU A 253 25.42 1.58 -1.88
CA LEU A 253 24.55 0.66 -1.14
C LEU A 253 25.03 0.48 0.30
N LEU A 254 26.34 0.35 0.52
CA LEU A 254 26.92 0.27 1.87
C LEU A 254 26.49 1.48 2.71
N ARG A 255 26.59 2.69 2.15
CA ARG A 255 26.15 3.91 2.83
C ARG A 255 24.67 3.86 3.22
N VAL A 256 23.80 3.31 2.35
CA VAL A 256 22.37 3.09 2.69
C VAL A 256 22.22 2.14 3.86
N LEU A 257 23.01 1.08 3.93
CA LEU A 257 22.92 0.07 5.00
C LEU A 257 23.37 0.64 6.34
N GLU A 258 24.47 1.42 6.36
CA GLU A 258 25.07 1.97 7.56
C GLU A 258 24.39 3.25 8.04
N GLU A 259 24.26 4.25 7.15
CA GLU A 259 23.76 5.58 7.50
C GLU A 259 22.24 5.72 7.36
N LYS A 260 21.56 4.75 6.76
CA LYS A 260 20.12 4.83 6.42
C LYS A 260 19.78 6.08 5.61
N SER A 261 20.71 6.50 4.76
CA SER A 261 20.58 7.71 3.95
C SER A 261 21.27 7.56 2.60
N PHE A 262 20.81 8.33 1.64
CA PHE A 262 21.41 8.42 0.30
C PHE A 262 21.06 9.76 -0.36
N GLU A 263 21.66 10.02 -1.52
CA GLU A 263 21.38 11.18 -2.36
C GLU A 263 20.98 10.70 -3.74
N ARG A 264 20.10 11.47 -4.42
CA ARG A 264 19.75 11.20 -5.83
C ARG A 264 20.95 11.50 -6.72
N VAL A 265 21.00 10.83 -7.87
CA VAL A 265 22.01 11.10 -8.90
C VAL A 265 21.92 12.56 -9.35
N GLY A 266 23.04 13.28 -9.34
CA GLY A 266 23.07 14.71 -9.67
C GLY A 266 22.48 15.65 -8.61
N GLY A 267 22.05 15.11 -7.47
CA GLY A 267 21.55 15.88 -6.32
C GLY A 267 22.53 15.90 -5.16
N ASN A 268 22.31 16.83 -4.25
CA ASN A 268 23.10 16.98 -3.00
C ASN A 268 22.20 16.94 -1.75
N ARG A 269 20.92 16.62 -1.93
CA ARG A 269 19.97 16.52 -0.82
C ARG A 269 20.03 15.10 -0.23
N THR A 270 20.38 15.01 1.04
CA THR A 270 20.33 13.74 1.79
C THR A 270 18.86 13.33 2.04
N ILE A 271 18.55 12.09 1.69
CA ILE A 271 17.24 11.46 1.87
C ILE A 271 17.43 10.33 2.86
N THR A 272 16.69 10.39 3.96
CA THR A 272 16.65 9.31 4.95
C THR A 272 15.73 8.19 4.49
N SER A 273 16.17 6.94 4.57
CA SER A 273 15.41 5.77 4.14
C SER A 273 15.52 4.63 5.14
N ASP A 274 14.43 4.36 5.85
CA ASP A 274 14.32 3.17 6.69
C ASP A 274 13.76 1.99 5.86
N VAL A 275 14.62 1.41 5.02
CA VAL A 275 14.31 0.23 4.24
C VAL A 275 15.04 -0.99 4.78
N ARG A 276 14.38 -2.14 4.76
CA ARG A 276 15.03 -3.43 4.94
C ARG A 276 15.59 -3.89 3.60
N ILE A 277 16.83 -4.36 3.59
CA ILE A 277 17.46 -4.89 2.39
C ILE A 277 17.53 -6.42 2.47
N ILE A 278 17.12 -7.08 1.40
CA ILE A 278 17.33 -8.51 1.16
C ILE A 278 18.06 -8.60 -0.19
N THR A 279 19.13 -9.36 -0.25
CA THR A 279 19.91 -9.53 -1.47
C THR A 279 19.98 -10.98 -1.88
N ALA A 280 20.20 -11.23 -3.18
CA ALA A 280 20.47 -12.56 -3.68
C ALA A 280 21.57 -12.56 -4.75
N THR A 281 22.27 -13.68 -4.87
CA THR A 281 23.25 -13.91 -5.94
C THR A 281 23.33 -15.38 -6.28
N ASN A 282 23.65 -15.69 -7.54
CA ASN A 282 24.02 -17.03 -8.00
C ASN A 282 25.54 -17.25 -7.98
N ARG A 283 26.32 -16.21 -7.78
CA ARG A 283 27.79 -16.28 -7.63
C ARG A 283 28.16 -16.63 -6.21
N LYS A 284 29.40 -17.06 -6.01
CA LYS A 284 29.98 -17.23 -4.67
C LYS A 284 30.58 -15.90 -4.22
N PRO A 285 30.00 -15.24 -3.21
CA PRO A 285 30.51 -13.93 -2.78
C PRO A 285 31.96 -13.96 -2.31
N GLU A 286 32.40 -15.07 -1.70
CA GLU A 286 33.78 -15.27 -1.24
C GLU A 286 34.78 -15.20 -2.39
N ASP A 287 34.46 -15.82 -3.55
CA ASP A 287 35.29 -15.78 -4.73
C ASP A 287 35.35 -14.35 -5.30
N GLN A 288 34.23 -13.63 -5.30
CA GLN A 288 34.16 -12.24 -5.77
C GLN A 288 34.88 -11.25 -4.85
N VAL A 289 34.92 -11.51 -3.55
CA VAL A 289 35.73 -10.72 -2.59
C VAL A 289 37.21 -10.98 -2.86
N ALA A 290 37.60 -12.25 -3.10
CA ALA A 290 38.99 -12.61 -3.36
C ALA A 290 39.55 -12.00 -4.68
N ASP A 291 38.70 -11.86 -5.71
CA ASP A 291 39.09 -11.24 -7.00
C ASP A 291 38.86 -9.73 -7.04
N GLY A 292 38.30 -9.15 -5.98
CA GLY A 292 38.07 -7.70 -5.84
C GLY A 292 36.84 -7.17 -6.59
N SER A 293 36.01 -8.02 -7.18
CA SER A 293 34.78 -7.62 -7.87
C SER A 293 33.62 -7.33 -6.89
N PHE A 294 33.70 -7.86 -5.67
CA PHE A 294 32.77 -7.54 -4.58
C PHE A 294 33.53 -7.01 -3.36
N ARG A 295 33.02 -5.96 -2.73
CA ARG A 295 33.66 -5.33 -1.57
C ARG A 295 33.50 -6.21 -0.33
N GLU A 296 34.61 -6.38 0.39
CA GLU A 296 34.64 -7.14 1.64
C GLU A 296 33.75 -6.51 2.73
N ASP A 297 33.68 -5.16 2.77
CA ASP A 297 32.89 -4.42 3.75
C ASP A 297 31.36 -4.47 3.48
N LEU A 298 30.96 -4.84 2.27
CA LEU A 298 29.57 -5.06 1.93
C LEU A 298 29.14 -6.54 2.15
N TYR A 299 30.09 -7.48 2.13
CA TYR A 299 29.89 -8.90 2.41
C TYR A 299 29.88 -9.18 3.91
#